data_d5a5ccfcac7383e3517b3258d4277c31
#
_entry.id   d5a5ccfcac7383e3517b3258d4277c31
#
_cell.length_a   1.000
_cell.length_b   1.000
_cell.length_c   1.000
_cell.angle_alpha   90.00
_cell.angle_beta   90.00
_cell.angle_gamma   90.00
#
_symmetry.space_group_name_H-M   'P 1'
#
loop_
_entity.id
_entity.type
_entity.pdbx_description
1 polymer ?
#
loop_
_entity_poly.entity_id
_entity_poly.type
_entity_poly.pdbx_seq_one_letter_code
_entity_poly.pdbx_strand_id
1 'polypeptide(L)'
;MKTGIFSGSFNPVHIGHLALANYLCEYEGLDEVWFLVTPHNPLKEEDELMDDTFRLKLVQLAIEGYPKFKASDIEFNLPRPSYTIHTLDKLKETYPDREFHLIIGSDNWTLFPRWYQSERILAENHILVYPRPGYPVSFDSLSENVKVASSPTFEISSTFIRRAMEEGKDVRYFLHPAVYEALSSEFPR
;
A
#
# COMPACT_ATOMS: atom_id res chain seq x y z
N MET A 1 -12.40 -5.76 14.85
CA MET A 1 -12.36 -5.74 13.37
C MET A 1 -10.91 -5.67 12.95
N LYS A 2 -10.44 -6.64 12.14
CA LYS A 2 -9.06 -6.73 11.65
C LYS A 2 -8.90 -5.87 10.40
N THR A 3 -8.16 -4.79 10.52
CA THR A 3 -7.97 -3.80 9.45
C THR A 3 -6.54 -3.87 8.93
N GLY A 4 -6.38 -4.25 7.67
CA GLY A 4 -5.08 -4.22 7.00
C GLY A 4 -4.69 -2.80 6.63
N ILE A 5 -3.46 -2.39 6.97
CA ILE A 5 -2.89 -1.09 6.63
C ILE A 5 -1.93 -1.27 5.47
N PHE A 6 -2.36 -0.83 4.30
CA PHE A 6 -1.60 -0.90 3.07
C PHE A 6 -1.13 0.50 2.68
N SER A 7 0.03 0.91 3.22
CA SER A 7 0.65 2.20 2.91
C SER A 7 1.44 2.14 1.61
N GLY A 8 1.29 3.17 0.79
CA GLY A 8 1.99 3.26 -0.49
C GLY A 8 1.85 4.62 -1.15
N SER A 9 2.75 4.90 -2.09
CA SER A 9 2.64 6.10 -2.92
C SER A 9 1.46 6.03 -3.89
N PHE A 10 1.05 4.82 -4.33
CA PHE A 10 -0.03 4.60 -5.31
C PHE A 10 0.04 5.57 -6.50
N ASN A 11 1.16 5.56 -7.20
CA ASN A 11 1.54 6.56 -8.21
C ASN A 11 1.61 5.98 -9.65
N PRO A 12 0.50 5.52 -10.27
CA PRO A 12 -0.86 5.40 -9.73
C PRO A 12 -1.14 4.07 -9.00
N VAL A 13 -2.30 3.98 -8.35
CA VAL A 13 -2.90 2.70 -7.96
C VAL A 13 -3.20 1.86 -9.21
N HIS A 14 -3.02 0.55 -9.13
CA HIS A 14 -3.20 -0.37 -10.26
C HIS A 14 -3.81 -1.71 -9.84
N ILE A 15 -4.21 -2.53 -10.81
CA ILE A 15 -4.92 -3.80 -10.54
C ILE A 15 -4.11 -4.75 -9.64
N GLY A 16 -2.77 -4.71 -9.66
CA GLY A 16 -1.94 -5.52 -8.75
C GLY A 16 -2.16 -5.15 -7.28
N HIS A 17 -2.30 -3.86 -6.95
CA HIS A 17 -2.63 -3.43 -5.60
C HIS A 17 -4.03 -3.91 -5.16
N LEU A 18 -5.01 -3.76 -6.05
CA LEU A 18 -6.41 -4.13 -5.77
C LEU A 18 -6.56 -5.64 -5.59
N ALA A 19 -5.95 -6.43 -6.48
CA ALA A 19 -5.98 -7.89 -6.43
C ALA A 19 -5.30 -8.43 -5.16
N LEU A 20 -4.15 -7.87 -4.78
CA LEU A 20 -3.48 -8.20 -3.53
C LEU A 20 -4.37 -7.90 -2.32
N ALA A 21 -4.89 -6.68 -2.22
CA ALA A 21 -5.75 -6.27 -1.10
C ALA A 21 -7.00 -7.15 -1.00
N ASN A 22 -7.62 -7.50 -2.14
CA ASN A 22 -8.73 -8.43 -2.18
C ASN A 22 -8.33 -9.82 -1.66
N TYR A 23 -7.20 -10.35 -2.10
CA TYR A 23 -6.69 -11.63 -1.62
C TYR A 23 -6.52 -11.61 -0.08
N LEU A 24 -5.93 -10.55 0.46
CA LEU A 24 -5.69 -10.45 1.90
C LEU A 24 -7.00 -10.41 2.71
N CYS A 25 -8.06 -9.78 2.19
CA CYS A 25 -9.39 -9.84 2.82
C CYS A 25 -10.00 -11.23 2.75
N GLU A 26 -9.92 -11.89 1.59
CA GLU A 26 -10.68 -13.14 1.38
C GLU A 26 -9.96 -14.39 1.92
N TYR A 27 -8.62 -14.39 1.95
CA TYR A 27 -7.83 -15.58 2.27
C TYR A 27 -6.93 -15.45 3.49
N GLU A 28 -6.58 -14.23 3.93
CA GLU A 28 -5.68 -14.02 5.06
C GLU A 28 -6.40 -13.57 6.34
N GLY A 29 -7.72 -13.41 6.27
CA GLY A 29 -8.59 -13.17 7.41
C GLY A 29 -8.66 -11.71 7.86
N LEU A 30 -8.38 -10.75 6.97
CA LEU A 30 -8.66 -9.34 7.21
C LEU A 30 -10.14 -9.05 6.91
N ASP A 31 -10.77 -8.25 7.77
CA ASP A 31 -12.15 -7.80 7.55
C ASP A 31 -12.20 -6.68 6.49
N GLU A 32 -11.17 -5.84 6.45
CA GLU A 32 -11.03 -4.74 5.50
C GLU A 32 -9.56 -4.38 5.25
N VAL A 33 -9.29 -3.65 4.17
CA VAL A 33 -7.97 -3.06 3.87
C VAL A 33 -8.12 -1.55 3.66
N TRP A 34 -7.29 -0.78 4.35
CA TRP A 34 -7.17 0.65 4.17
C TRP A 34 -5.93 0.97 3.34
N PHE A 35 -6.15 1.64 2.22
CA PHE A 35 -5.10 2.18 1.36
C PHE A 35 -4.69 3.54 1.91
N LEU A 36 -3.54 3.61 2.58
CA LEU A 36 -2.99 4.86 3.08
C LEU A 36 -2.07 5.47 2.02
N VAL A 37 -2.49 6.61 1.48
CA VAL A 37 -1.67 7.32 0.49
C VAL A 37 -0.56 8.06 1.22
N THR A 38 0.69 7.65 0.97
CA THR A 38 1.86 8.28 1.58
C THR A 38 2.24 9.53 0.78
N PRO A 39 2.27 10.72 1.40
CA PRO A 39 2.61 11.97 0.71
C PRO A 39 4.06 11.95 0.21
N HIS A 40 4.98 11.49 1.05
CA HIS A 40 6.37 11.34 0.71
C HIS A 40 6.94 10.08 1.35
N ASN A 41 7.43 9.17 0.51
CA ASN A 41 8.20 8.04 0.99
C ASN A 41 9.68 8.47 1.07
N PRO A 42 10.31 8.48 2.26
CA PRO A 42 11.70 8.91 2.42
C PRO A 42 12.73 8.09 1.62
N LEU A 43 12.29 6.96 1.04
CA LEU A 43 13.09 6.10 0.16
C LEU A 43 12.87 6.37 -1.34
N LYS A 44 12.06 7.39 -1.71
CA LYS A 44 11.76 7.76 -3.11
C LYS A 44 12.07 9.23 -3.36
N GLU A 45 12.52 9.54 -4.59
CA GLU A 45 12.70 10.92 -5.04
C GLU A 45 11.34 11.61 -5.19
N GLU A 46 11.23 12.88 -4.71
CA GLU A 46 9.97 13.65 -4.71
C GLU A 46 9.50 13.99 -6.13
N ASP A 47 10.42 14.23 -7.04
CA ASP A 47 10.13 14.80 -8.37
C ASP A 47 9.34 13.86 -9.31
N GLU A 48 9.16 12.60 -8.94
CA GLU A 48 8.41 11.62 -9.75
C GLU A 48 6.98 11.38 -9.25
N LEU A 49 6.54 12.02 -8.16
CA LEU A 49 5.22 11.77 -7.59
C LEU A 49 4.17 12.74 -8.14
N MET A 50 3.03 12.19 -8.61
CA MET A 50 1.83 12.98 -8.82
C MET A 50 1.38 13.61 -7.50
N ASP A 51 0.60 14.70 -7.58
CA ASP A 51 0.02 15.38 -6.42
C ASP A 51 -0.65 14.41 -5.45
N ASP A 52 -0.45 14.63 -4.15
CA ASP A 52 -0.93 13.73 -3.09
C ASP A 52 -2.46 13.56 -3.13
N THR A 53 -3.18 14.67 -3.35
CA THR A 53 -4.65 14.68 -3.40
C THR A 53 -5.17 13.98 -4.66
N PHE A 54 -4.45 14.12 -5.76
CA PHE A 54 -4.78 13.41 -7.00
C PHE A 54 -4.57 11.89 -6.84
N ARG A 55 -3.47 11.44 -6.22
CA ARG A 55 -3.23 10.02 -5.95
C ARG A 55 -4.29 9.45 -5.00
N LEU A 56 -4.72 10.21 -3.99
CA LEU A 56 -5.83 9.83 -3.11
C LEU A 56 -7.13 9.68 -3.90
N LYS A 57 -7.45 10.63 -4.78
CA LYS A 57 -8.62 10.56 -5.66
C LYS A 57 -8.59 9.30 -6.55
N LEU A 58 -7.43 8.96 -7.12
CA LEU A 58 -7.28 7.74 -7.93
C LEU A 58 -7.55 6.48 -7.10
N VAL A 59 -7.08 6.41 -5.86
CA VAL A 59 -7.37 5.29 -4.95
C VAL A 59 -8.87 5.23 -4.66
N GLN A 60 -9.52 6.35 -4.35
CA GLN A 60 -10.97 6.42 -4.09
C GLN A 60 -11.78 5.89 -5.28
N LEU A 61 -11.44 6.33 -6.50
CA LEU A 61 -12.08 5.86 -7.74
C LEU A 61 -11.88 4.35 -7.96
N ALA A 62 -10.69 3.83 -7.63
CA ALA A 62 -10.36 2.42 -7.83
C ALA A 62 -11.12 1.47 -6.89
N ILE A 63 -11.52 1.96 -5.72
CA ILE A 63 -12.15 1.12 -4.67
C ILE A 63 -13.65 1.41 -4.51
N GLU A 64 -14.19 2.33 -5.29
CA GLU A 64 -15.60 2.71 -5.22
C GLU A 64 -16.52 1.48 -5.35
N GLY A 65 -17.51 1.39 -4.47
CA GLY A 65 -18.48 0.30 -4.46
C GLY A 65 -18.01 -1.01 -3.81
N TYR A 66 -16.75 -1.11 -3.35
CA TYR A 66 -16.29 -2.29 -2.60
C TYR A 66 -16.16 -2.00 -1.09
N PRO A 67 -17.05 -2.56 -0.24
CA PRO A 67 -17.19 -2.14 1.15
C PRO A 67 -16.01 -2.50 2.06
N LYS A 68 -15.17 -3.47 1.66
CA LYS A 68 -14.00 -3.89 2.43
C LYS A 68 -12.76 -3.01 2.18
N PHE A 69 -12.81 -2.04 1.25
CA PHE A 69 -11.70 -1.15 0.98
C PHE A 69 -11.99 0.28 1.41
N LYS A 70 -10.99 0.95 1.95
CA LYS A 70 -11.04 2.38 2.28
C LYS A 70 -9.77 3.08 1.83
N ALA A 71 -9.90 4.32 1.35
CA ALA A 71 -8.78 5.22 1.13
C ALA A 71 -8.63 6.13 2.35
N SER A 72 -7.39 6.41 2.74
CA SER A 72 -7.09 7.27 3.90
C SER A 72 -5.94 8.22 3.58
N ASP A 73 -6.13 9.46 4.00
CA ASP A 73 -5.18 10.57 3.96
C ASP A 73 -4.52 10.83 5.33
N ILE A 74 -4.61 9.89 6.25
CA ILE A 74 -4.16 10.08 7.64
C ILE A 74 -2.69 10.54 7.72
N GLU A 75 -1.85 10.11 6.77
CA GLU A 75 -0.45 10.49 6.70
C GLU A 75 -0.22 11.94 6.21
N PHE A 76 -1.22 12.60 5.57
CA PHE A 76 -1.07 13.96 5.06
C PHE A 76 -0.83 15.00 6.17
N ASN A 77 -1.34 14.72 7.36
CA ASN A 77 -1.24 15.60 8.53
C ASN A 77 -0.17 15.14 9.54
N LEU A 78 0.61 14.12 9.23
CA LEU A 78 1.69 13.65 10.08
C LEU A 78 3.00 14.41 9.79
N PRO A 79 3.91 14.52 10.79
CA PRO A 79 5.24 15.08 10.57
C PRO A 79 6.00 14.36 9.46
N ARG A 80 6.69 15.10 8.61
CA ARG A 80 7.56 14.55 7.58
C ARG A 80 9.00 14.41 8.10
N PRO A 81 9.73 13.34 7.73
CA PRO A 81 9.31 12.20 6.91
C PRO A 81 8.30 11.30 7.63
N SER A 82 7.36 10.72 6.87
CA SER A 82 6.31 9.84 7.40
C SER A 82 6.92 8.49 7.81
N TYR A 83 7.14 8.30 9.11
CA TYR A 83 7.56 7.02 9.65
C TYR A 83 6.36 6.15 9.99
N THR A 84 6.41 4.88 9.61
CA THR A 84 5.33 3.90 9.81
C THR A 84 4.85 3.82 11.26
N ILE A 85 5.75 3.93 12.24
CA ILE A 85 5.37 3.91 13.66
C ILE A 85 4.42 5.05 14.02
N HIS A 86 4.64 6.26 13.51
CA HIS A 86 3.77 7.41 13.78
C HIS A 86 2.38 7.23 13.15
N THR A 87 2.33 6.62 11.97
CA THR A 87 1.07 6.25 11.30
C THR A 87 0.28 5.25 12.13
N LEU A 88 0.94 4.19 12.63
CA LEU A 88 0.32 3.16 13.46
C LEU A 88 -0.17 3.72 14.79
N ASP A 89 0.63 4.56 15.46
CA ASP A 89 0.24 5.25 16.70
C ASP A 89 -1.00 6.11 16.47
N LYS A 90 -1.02 6.89 15.39
CA LYS A 90 -2.16 7.76 15.05
C LYS A 90 -3.42 6.96 14.74
N LEU A 91 -3.29 5.85 14.03
CA LEU A 91 -4.41 4.95 13.75
C LEU A 91 -5.00 4.36 15.03
N LYS A 92 -4.16 3.86 15.95
CA LYS A 92 -4.60 3.30 17.24
C LYS A 92 -5.28 4.34 18.11
N GLU A 93 -4.74 5.57 18.15
CA GLU A 93 -5.35 6.70 18.86
C GLU A 93 -6.73 7.05 18.29
N THR A 94 -6.85 7.09 16.97
CA THR A 94 -8.06 7.55 16.28
C THR A 94 -9.15 6.48 16.23
N TYR A 95 -8.76 5.20 16.17
CA TYR A 95 -9.66 4.05 16.00
C TYR A 95 -9.35 2.93 16.99
N PRO A 96 -9.57 3.14 18.31
CA PRO A 96 -9.16 2.21 19.37
C PRO A 96 -9.86 0.84 19.32
N ASP A 97 -11.00 0.74 18.65
CA ASP A 97 -11.77 -0.50 18.52
C ASP A 97 -11.29 -1.41 17.36
N ARG A 98 -10.18 -1.04 16.68
CA ARG A 98 -9.64 -1.78 15.54
C ARG A 98 -8.35 -2.49 15.89
N GLU A 99 -8.17 -3.66 15.32
CA GLU A 99 -6.92 -4.42 15.30
C GLU A 99 -6.22 -4.17 13.96
N PHE A 100 -5.13 -3.41 14.01
CA PHE A 100 -4.40 -3.05 12.80
C PHE A 100 -3.32 -4.08 12.45
N HIS A 101 -3.28 -4.45 11.16
CA HIS A 101 -2.29 -5.35 10.57
C HIS A 101 -1.51 -4.58 9.51
N LEU A 102 -0.21 -4.35 9.74
CA LEU A 102 0.66 -3.68 8.77
C LEU A 102 0.93 -4.61 7.59
N ILE A 103 0.57 -4.21 6.38
CA ILE A 103 0.81 -4.95 5.14
C ILE A 103 2.07 -4.41 4.48
N ILE A 104 3.09 -5.26 4.30
CA ILE A 104 4.34 -4.91 3.61
C ILE A 104 4.77 -6.00 2.63
N GLY A 105 5.43 -5.61 1.54
CA GLY A 105 6.06 -6.55 0.63
C GLY A 105 7.34 -7.16 1.22
N SER A 106 7.71 -8.35 0.78
CA SER A 106 8.93 -9.01 1.23
C SER A 106 10.22 -8.25 0.87
N ASP A 107 10.18 -7.40 -0.15
CA ASP A 107 11.24 -6.42 -0.46
C ASP A 107 11.43 -5.41 0.69
N ASN A 108 10.35 -4.85 1.19
CA ASN A 108 10.36 -3.94 2.35
C ASN A 108 10.68 -4.69 3.66
N TRP A 109 10.22 -5.94 3.80
CA TRP A 109 10.57 -6.79 4.95
C TRP A 109 12.07 -6.99 5.07
N THR A 110 12.78 -7.16 3.95
CA THR A 110 14.25 -7.25 3.94
C THR A 110 14.91 -5.98 4.48
N LEU A 111 14.30 -4.82 4.30
CA LEU A 111 14.78 -3.52 4.79
C LEU A 111 14.21 -3.16 6.17
N PHE A 112 13.22 -3.90 6.67
CA PHE A 112 12.48 -3.61 7.89
C PHE A 112 13.37 -3.38 9.13
N PRO A 113 14.47 -4.12 9.37
CA PRO A 113 15.37 -3.85 10.49
C PRO A 113 15.99 -2.44 10.50
N ARG A 114 15.99 -1.74 9.35
CA ARG A 114 16.48 -0.36 9.20
C ARG A 114 15.40 0.69 9.39
N TRP A 115 14.15 0.29 9.57
CA TRP A 115 13.05 1.23 9.75
C TRP A 115 13.15 1.89 11.13
N TYR A 116 12.70 3.13 11.18
CA TYR A 116 12.66 3.87 12.44
C TYR A 116 11.78 3.13 13.45
N GLN A 117 12.33 2.81 14.61
CA GLN A 117 11.69 2.03 15.66
C GLN A 117 11.11 0.67 15.19
N SER A 118 11.82 -0.04 14.31
CA SER A 118 11.38 -1.35 13.80
C SER A 118 11.10 -2.37 14.90
N GLU A 119 11.92 -2.41 15.97
CA GLU A 119 11.70 -3.30 17.11
C GLU A 119 10.37 -3.01 17.81
N ARG A 120 10.01 -1.73 17.98
CA ARG A 120 8.73 -1.33 18.56
C ARG A 120 7.57 -1.70 17.64
N ILE A 121 7.72 -1.47 16.32
CA ILE A 121 6.70 -1.89 15.33
C ILE A 121 6.47 -3.39 15.44
N LEU A 122 7.54 -4.19 15.49
CA LEU A 122 7.48 -5.65 15.59
C LEU A 122 6.82 -6.14 16.90
N ALA A 123 7.12 -5.48 18.02
CA ALA A 123 6.61 -5.87 19.33
C ALA A 123 5.12 -5.51 19.52
N GLU A 124 4.66 -4.40 18.94
CA GLU A 124 3.35 -3.81 19.23
C GLU A 124 2.30 -4.01 18.14
N ASN A 125 2.66 -4.57 16.98
CA ASN A 125 1.76 -4.64 15.84
C ASN A 125 1.80 -6.00 15.14
N HIS A 126 0.68 -6.39 14.55
CA HIS A 126 0.64 -7.50 13.61
C HIS A 126 1.18 -7.06 12.25
N ILE A 127 2.02 -7.90 11.65
CA ILE A 127 2.62 -7.64 10.34
C ILE A 127 2.24 -8.78 9.39
N LEU A 128 1.74 -8.41 8.22
CA LEU A 128 1.40 -9.33 7.14
C LEU A 128 2.32 -9.06 5.96
N VAL A 129 3.24 -10.00 5.73
CA VAL A 129 4.24 -9.88 4.65
C VAL A 129 3.73 -10.60 3.41
N TYR A 130 3.56 -9.90 2.29
CA TYR A 130 3.21 -10.54 1.03
C TYR A 130 4.45 -10.78 0.14
N PRO A 131 4.48 -11.89 -0.64
CA PRO A 131 5.65 -12.25 -1.42
C PRO A 131 5.90 -11.27 -2.58
N ARG A 132 7.19 -11.00 -2.82
CA ARG A 132 7.68 -10.26 -3.99
C ARG A 132 8.73 -11.11 -4.70
N PRO A 133 8.76 -11.13 -6.05
CA PRO A 133 9.79 -11.83 -6.81
C PRO A 133 11.20 -11.37 -6.41
N GLY A 134 12.10 -12.31 -6.19
CA GLY A 134 13.49 -12.02 -5.81
C GLY A 134 13.75 -11.74 -4.32
N TYR A 135 12.70 -11.72 -3.48
CA TYR A 135 12.80 -11.45 -2.04
C TYR A 135 12.16 -12.56 -1.22
N PRO A 136 12.82 -13.72 -1.09
CA PRO A 136 12.30 -14.83 -0.27
C PRO A 136 12.28 -14.45 1.20
N VAL A 137 11.25 -14.90 1.92
CA VAL A 137 11.14 -14.72 3.38
C VAL A 137 11.49 -16.04 4.05
N SER A 138 12.45 -16.02 5.00
CA SER A 138 12.74 -17.16 5.86
C SER A 138 11.68 -17.26 6.96
N PHE A 139 11.09 -18.43 7.13
CA PHE A 139 10.07 -18.70 8.16
C PHE A 139 10.69 -19.03 9.53
N ASP A 140 11.96 -19.43 9.58
CA ASP A 140 12.59 -19.99 10.78
C ASP A 140 12.85 -18.96 11.90
N SER A 141 12.75 -17.66 11.60
CA SER A 141 13.06 -16.56 12.52
C SER A 141 11.96 -15.52 12.65
N LEU A 142 10.73 -15.85 12.25
CA LEU A 142 9.62 -14.89 12.35
C LEU A 142 9.10 -14.80 13.78
N SER A 143 8.84 -13.57 14.23
CA SER A 143 8.11 -13.31 15.46
C SER A 143 6.66 -13.80 15.33
N GLU A 144 6.02 -14.16 16.46
CA GLU A 144 4.60 -14.58 16.50
C GLU A 144 3.64 -13.53 15.91
N ASN A 145 4.04 -12.27 15.91
CA ASN A 145 3.26 -11.17 15.33
C ASN A 145 3.41 -11.03 13.80
N VAL A 146 4.25 -11.86 13.16
CA VAL A 146 4.52 -11.78 11.73
C VAL A 146 3.95 -13.00 11.01
N LYS A 147 3.10 -12.74 10.01
CA LYS A 147 2.54 -13.75 9.13
C LYS A 147 2.99 -13.48 7.70
N VAL A 148 3.37 -14.53 6.97
CA VAL A 148 3.62 -14.45 5.52
C VAL A 148 2.39 -14.91 4.78
N ALA A 149 1.86 -14.05 3.91
CA ALA A 149 0.71 -14.36 3.06
C ALA A 149 1.11 -15.31 1.93
N SER A 150 0.19 -16.20 1.58
CA SER A 150 0.35 -17.10 0.43
C SER A 150 -0.21 -16.51 -0.87
N SER A 151 -0.19 -15.17 -1.01
CA SER A 151 -0.78 -14.49 -2.15
C SER A 151 -0.06 -14.78 -3.46
N PRO A 152 -0.77 -14.79 -4.59
CA PRO A 152 -0.14 -14.74 -5.91
C PRO A 152 0.76 -13.51 -6.04
N THR A 153 1.83 -13.63 -6.82
CA THR A 153 2.69 -12.49 -7.14
C THR A 153 2.12 -11.70 -8.32
N PHE A 154 2.07 -10.38 -8.18
CA PHE A 154 1.63 -9.47 -9.23
C PHE A 154 2.82 -8.62 -9.68
N GLU A 155 3.37 -8.91 -10.86
CA GLU A 155 4.54 -8.22 -11.43
C GLU A 155 4.15 -6.93 -12.18
N ILE A 156 3.22 -6.17 -11.61
CA ILE A 156 2.80 -4.87 -12.12
C ILE A 156 3.34 -3.80 -11.17
N SER A 157 3.98 -2.77 -11.72
CA SER A 157 4.44 -1.63 -10.92
C SER A 157 3.94 -0.29 -11.46
N SER A 158 3.76 0.67 -10.57
CA SER A 158 3.41 2.04 -10.96
C SER A 158 4.45 2.66 -11.89
N THR A 159 5.73 2.34 -11.71
CA THR A 159 6.82 2.80 -12.59
C THR A 159 6.67 2.27 -14.01
N PHE A 160 6.34 0.98 -14.16
CA PHE A 160 6.03 0.39 -15.47
C PHE A 160 4.89 1.15 -16.15
N ILE A 161 3.80 1.42 -15.42
CA ILE A 161 2.62 2.10 -15.95
C ILE A 161 2.99 3.52 -16.40
N ARG A 162 3.69 4.30 -15.57
CA ARG A 162 4.09 5.68 -15.94
C ARG A 162 4.96 5.71 -17.19
N ARG A 163 6.00 4.87 -17.25
CA ARG A 163 6.87 4.76 -18.43
C ARG A 163 6.09 4.37 -19.69
N ALA A 164 5.20 3.40 -19.58
CA ALA A 164 4.37 2.99 -20.71
C ALA A 164 3.45 4.13 -21.18
N MET A 165 2.90 4.93 -20.27
CA MET A 165 2.10 6.12 -20.63
C MET A 165 2.94 7.19 -21.32
N GLU A 166 4.15 7.49 -20.80
CA GLU A 166 5.11 8.42 -21.42
C GLU A 166 5.49 7.98 -22.84
N GLU A 167 5.62 6.67 -23.08
CA GLU A 167 5.85 6.08 -24.40
C GLU A 167 4.60 6.03 -25.30
N GLY A 168 3.47 6.57 -24.85
CA GLY A 168 2.22 6.56 -25.59
C GLY A 168 1.55 5.18 -25.68
N LYS A 169 1.92 4.22 -24.82
CA LYS A 169 1.32 2.88 -24.77
C LYS A 169 -0.04 2.91 -24.07
N ASP A 170 -0.94 2.03 -24.50
CA ASP A 170 -2.23 1.85 -23.85
C ASP A 170 -2.10 0.91 -22.64
N VAL A 171 -2.37 1.44 -21.45
CA VAL A 171 -2.24 0.73 -20.15
C VAL A 171 -3.60 0.44 -19.51
N ARG A 172 -4.72 0.55 -20.24
CA ARG A 172 -6.08 0.44 -19.68
C ARG A 172 -6.33 -0.84 -18.89
N TYR A 173 -5.74 -1.95 -19.28
CA TYR A 173 -5.94 -3.23 -18.62
C TYR A 173 -5.04 -3.47 -17.40
N PHE A 174 -4.13 -2.55 -17.10
CA PHE A 174 -3.34 -2.54 -15.89
C PHE A 174 -3.96 -1.65 -14.80
N LEU A 175 -5.02 -0.93 -15.13
CA LEU A 175 -5.69 0.05 -14.28
C LEU A 175 -7.17 -0.29 -14.12
N HIS A 176 -7.76 0.15 -13.00
CA HIS A 176 -9.21 0.20 -12.89
C HIS A 176 -9.75 1.21 -13.95
N PRO A 177 -10.89 0.95 -14.63
CA PRO A 177 -11.39 1.83 -15.68
C PRO A 177 -11.49 3.30 -15.27
N ALA A 178 -12.05 3.60 -14.10
CA ALA A 178 -12.18 4.96 -13.59
C ALA A 178 -10.82 5.65 -13.33
N VAL A 179 -9.79 4.88 -12.93
CA VAL A 179 -8.41 5.38 -12.77
C VAL A 179 -7.82 5.72 -14.13
N TYR A 180 -8.01 4.84 -15.13
CA TYR A 180 -7.54 5.08 -16.48
C TYR A 180 -8.16 6.33 -17.10
N GLU A 181 -9.47 6.53 -16.94
CA GLU A 181 -10.19 7.71 -17.42
C GLU A 181 -9.69 8.99 -16.74
N ALA A 182 -9.52 8.98 -15.42
CA ALA A 182 -9.01 10.13 -14.68
C ALA A 182 -7.59 10.50 -15.09
N LEU A 183 -6.69 9.51 -15.24
CA LEU A 183 -5.31 9.74 -15.72
C LEU A 183 -5.28 10.27 -17.16
N SER A 184 -6.11 9.72 -18.04
CA SER A 184 -6.18 10.17 -19.45
C SER A 184 -6.71 11.59 -19.59
N SER A 185 -7.55 12.04 -18.66
CA SER A 185 -8.07 13.41 -18.62
C SER A 185 -7.05 14.41 -18.07
N GLU A 186 -6.24 14.00 -17.07
CA GLU A 186 -5.21 14.84 -16.47
C GLU A 186 -3.96 14.95 -17.35
N PHE A 187 -3.60 13.84 -18.03
CA PHE A 187 -2.45 13.74 -18.92
C PHE A 187 -2.90 13.36 -20.33
N PRO A 188 -3.53 14.29 -21.08
CA PRO A 188 -3.99 14.03 -22.44
C PRO A 188 -2.79 13.72 -23.35
N ARG A 189 -2.96 12.72 -24.23
CA ARG A 189 -1.94 12.27 -25.19
C ARG A 189 -1.75 13.26 -26.31
#